data_b83de1408579444412745e1b542165d3
#
_entry.id   b83de1408579444412745e1b542165d3
#
_cell.length_a   1.000
_cell.length_b   1.000
_cell.length_c   1.000
_cell.angle_alpha   90.00
_cell.angle_beta   90.00
_cell.angle_gamma   90.00
#
_symmetry.space_group_name_H-M   'P 1'
#
loop_
_entity.id
_entity.type
_entity.pdbx_description
1 polymer ?
#
loop_
_entity_poly.entity_id
_entity_poly.type
_entity_poly.pdbx_seq_one_letter_code
_entity_poly.pdbx_strand_id
1 'polypeptide(L)'
;MSNMDFSPYGTLKRLGEDVTKSLNAVYVKFWNVYGIEKDLAKSHVVTDFVLKALKKKQIKMLTSGSESREFLYADDCSEALGIIMNKFNFFVKKRRELHLTTGKRTKIISIAKIIQKILLTRNMKIKIRPAKEKDDLQNNMNNVPNKFFLKFWKPRYKIEQGIEKIIDYYQNI
;
A
#
# COMPACT_ATOMS: atom_id res chain seq x y z
N MET A 1 20.82 -2.23 7.58
CA MET A 1 20.40 -3.12 6.48
C MET A 1 19.13 -3.82 6.91
N SER A 2 18.07 -3.77 6.13
CA SER A 2 16.81 -4.47 6.45
C SER A 2 16.93 -5.93 6.03
N ASN A 3 16.27 -6.87 6.76
CA ASN A 3 16.25 -8.30 6.38
C ASN A 3 15.73 -8.56 4.95
N MET A 4 15.04 -7.58 4.34
CA MET A 4 14.61 -7.66 2.94
C MET A 4 15.75 -7.54 1.94
N ASP A 5 16.88 -6.92 2.33
CA ASP A 5 18.05 -6.79 1.45
C ASP A 5 18.72 -8.15 1.16
N PHE A 6 18.45 -9.17 1.98
CA PHE A 6 18.98 -10.53 1.83
C PHE A 6 18.01 -11.50 1.13
N SER A 7 16.79 -11.08 0.82
CA SER A 7 15.88 -11.92 0.04
C SER A 7 16.23 -11.84 -1.45
N PRO A 8 16.01 -12.92 -2.25
CA PRO A 8 16.22 -12.87 -3.69
C PRO A 8 15.48 -11.72 -4.35
N TYR A 9 14.26 -11.43 -3.90
CA TYR A 9 13.46 -10.30 -4.36
C TYR A 9 14.12 -8.96 -4.01
N GLY A 10 14.55 -8.77 -2.77
CA GLY A 10 15.20 -7.53 -2.32
C GLY A 10 16.52 -7.29 -3.07
N THR A 11 17.30 -8.35 -3.27
CA THR A 11 18.56 -8.30 -4.04
C THR A 11 18.31 -7.85 -5.48
N LEU A 12 17.33 -8.44 -6.17
CA LEU A 12 16.97 -8.05 -7.54
C LEU A 12 16.50 -6.60 -7.63
N LYS A 13 15.67 -6.13 -6.65
CA LYS A 13 15.25 -4.73 -6.59
C LYS A 13 16.44 -3.79 -6.39
N ARG A 14 17.39 -4.16 -5.53
CA ARG A 14 18.61 -3.38 -5.30
C ARG A 14 19.49 -3.30 -6.54
N LEU A 15 19.67 -4.41 -7.23
CA LEU A 15 20.41 -4.44 -8.50
C LEU A 15 19.74 -3.51 -9.53
N GLY A 16 18.41 -3.53 -9.64
CA GLY A 16 17.67 -2.62 -10.50
C GLY A 16 17.90 -1.15 -10.15
N GLU A 17 17.95 -0.81 -8.86
CA GLU A 17 18.28 0.55 -8.41
C GLU A 17 19.71 0.95 -8.84
N ASP A 18 20.70 0.05 -8.67
CA ASP A 18 22.08 0.34 -9.01
C ASP A 18 22.29 0.48 -10.53
N VAL A 19 21.62 -0.35 -11.33
CA VAL A 19 21.59 -0.20 -12.80
C VAL A 19 20.96 1.15 -13.18
N THR A 20 19.85 1.53 -12.53
CA THR A 20 19.18 2.81 -12.81
C THR A 20 20.08 4.02 -12.50
N LYS A 21 20.95 3.92 -11.49
CA LYS A 21 21.90 4.99 -11.16
C LYS A 21 22.93 5.24 -12.27
N SER A 22 23.30 4.22 -13.03
CA SER A 22 24.23 4.35 -14.17
C SER A 22 23.52 4.91 -15.42
N LEU A 23 22.20 4.93 -15.44
CA LEU A 23 21.39 5.46 -16.53
C LEU A 23 20.91 6.89 -16.21
N ASN A 24 20.52 7.63 -17.25
CA ASN A 24 19.84 8.93 -17.06
C ASN A 24 18.35 8.69 -16.77
N ALA A 25 18.05 8.13 -15.59
CA ALA A 25 16.73 7.65 -15.22
C ALA A 25 16.34 8.04 -13.78
N VAL A 26 15.06 7.92 -13.48
CA VAL A 26 14.46 8.06 -12.16
C VAL A 26 13.90 6.71 -11.75
N TYR A 27 14.16 6.28 -10.52
CA TYR A 27 13.52 5.09 -9.96
C TYR A 27 12.58 5.45 -8.82
N VAL A 28 11.46 4.73 -8.78
CA VAL A 28 10.35 5.02 -7.90
C VAL A 28 10.12 3.85 -6.94
N LYS A 29 10.09 4.14 -5.64
CA LYS A 29 9.74 3.17 -4.60
C LYS A 29 8.28 3.34 -4.20
N PHE A 30 7.49 2.29 -4.37
CA PHE A 30 6.09 2.26 -3.97
C PHE A 30 5.94 1.78 -2.53
N TRP A 31 5.04 2.43 -1.79
CA TRP A 31 4.72 2.08 -0.40
C TRP A 31 3.29 1.55 -0.31
N ASN A 32 3.16 0.22 -0.52
CA ASN A 32 1.92 -0.56 -0.50
C ASN A 32 0.76 0.14 -1.24
N VAL A 33 0.87 0.19 -2.55
CA VAL A 33 -0.22 0.65 -3.41
C VAL A 33 -1.37 -0.33 -3.30
N TYR A 34 -2.59 0.17 -3.11
CA TYR A 34 -3.82 -0.61 -3.04
C TYR A 34 -4.90 0.00 -3.92
N GLY A 35 -5.82 -0.82 -4.41
CA GLY A 35 -6.90 -0.39 -5.29
C GLY A 35 -7.74 -1.59 -5.73
N ILE A 36 -8.48 -1.43 -6.83
CA ILE A 36 -9.24 -2.50 -7.44
C ILE A 36 -8.28 -3.45 -8.15
N GLU A 37 -8.35 -4.74 -7.82
CA GLU A 37 -7.48 -5.79 -8.36
C GLU A 37 -8.29 -6.75 -9.22
N LYS A 38 -7.81 -7.04 -10.43
CA LYS A 38 -8.47 -7.99 -11.34
C LYS A 38 -8.12 -9.45 -11.02
N ASP A 39 -6.86 -9.71 -10.65
CA ASP A 39 -6.41 -11.04 -10.24
C ASP A 39 -6.68 -11.26 -8.74
N LEU A 40 -7.86 -11.78 -8.43
CA LEU A 40 -8.29 -12.00 -7.05
C LEU A 40 -7.54 -13.15 -6.36
N ALA A 41 -6.87 -14.03 -7.10
CA ALA A 41 -6.07 -15.11 -6.53
C ALA A 41 -4.80 -14.59 -5.85
N LYS A 42 -4.31 -13.41 -6.28
CA LYS A 42 -3.12 -12.75 -5.74
C LYS A 42 -3.46 -11.43 -5.05
N SER A 43 -4.68 -11.30 -4.52
CA SER A 43 -5.13 -10.06 -3.91
C SER A 43 -4.30 -9.66 -2.69
N HIS A 44 -4.02 -8.35 -2.59
CA HIS A 44 -3.35 -7.76 -1.44
C HIS A 44 -4.31 -7.57 -0.27
N VAL A 45 -3.76 -7.30 0.91
CA VAL A 45 -4.48 -7.32 2.19
C VAL A 45 -5.79 -6.50 2.21
N VAL A 46 -5.85 -5.35 1.57
CA VAL A 46 -7.07 -4.50 1.56
C VAL A 46 -8.16 -5.19 0.76
N THR A 47 -7.87 -5.61 -0.46
CA THR A 47 -8.81 -6.33 -1.34
C THR A 47 -9.23 -7.67 -0.73
N ASP A 48 -8.27 -8.46 -0.21
CA ASP A 48 -8.54 -9.73 0.46
C ASP A 48 -9.53 -9.55 1.64
N PHE A 49 -9.32 -8.53 2.47
CA PHE A 49 -10.22 -8.25 3.60
C PHE A 49 -11.61 -7.81 3.14
N VAL A 50 -11.71 -6.97 2.10
CA VAL A 50 -13.00 -6.58 1.52
C VAL A 50 -13.73 -7.81 0.99
N LEU A 51 -13.09 -8.65 0.19
CA LEU A 51 -13.68 -9.85 -0.36
C LEU A 51 -14.14 -10.85 0.73
N LYS A 52 -13.32 -11.07 1.76
CA LYS A 52 -13.68 -11.90 2.91
C LYS A 52 -14.88 -11.34 3.66
N ALA A 53 -14.91 -10.02 3.86
CA ALA A 53 -16.03 -9.34 4.52
C ALA A 53 -17.34 -9.49 3.73
N LEU A 54 -17.30 -9.26 2.42
CA LEU A 54 -18.48 -9.34 1.56
C LEU A 54 -18.99 -10.77 1.41
N LYS A 55 -18.10 -11.74 1.12
CA LYS A 55 -18.49 -13.13 0.84
C LYS A 55 -18.77 -13.94 2.09
N LYS A 56 -17.96 -13.76 3.16
CA LYS A 56 -17.99 -14.64 4.35
C LYS A 56 -18.52 -13.93 5.61
N LYS A 57 -18.89 -12.66 5.53
CA LYS A 57 -19.29 -11.83 6.68
C LYS A 57 -18.27 -11.85 7.83
N GLN A 58 -17.02 -12.15 7.51
CA GLN A 58 -15.92 -12.16 8.47
C GLN A 58 -14.58 -11.90 7.80
N ILE A 59 -13.68 -11.23 8.54
CA ILE A 59 -12.28 -11.04 8.16
C ILE A 59 -11.44 -11.92 9.09
N LYS A 60 -10.98 -13.08 8.58
CA LYS A 60 -10.00 -13.93 9.28
C LYS A 60 -8.61 -13.42 8.89
N MET A 61 -7.85 -12.93 9.86
CA MET A 61 -6.50 -12.40 9.67
C MET A 61 -5.46 -13.50 9.92
N LEU A 62 -4.32 -13.42 9.27
CA LEU A 62 -3.19 -14.34 9.44
C LEU A 62 -2.30 -13.95 10.63
N THR A 63 -2.38 -12.69 11.06
CA THR A 63 -1.61 -12.13 12.18
C THR A 63 -2.54 -11.40 13.13
N SER A 64 -1.99 -10.89 14.23
CA SER A 64 -2.72 -10.01 15.16
C SER A 64 -3.11 -8.66 14.52
N GLY A 65 -2.45 -8.28 13.42
CA GLY A 65 -2.63 -7.02 12.72
C GLY A 65 -2.00 -5.82 13.44
N SER A 66 -1.10 -6.06 14.39
CA SER A 66 -0.37 -5.00 15.10
C SER A 66 0.67 -4.30 14.22
N GLU A 67 1.16 -4.99 13.19
CA GLU A 67 2.07 -4.45 12.20
C GLU A 67 1.42 -3.29 11.43
N SER A 68 2.23 -2.29 11.10
CA SER A 68 1.76 -1.10 10.41
C SER A 68 2.48 -0.89 9.09
N ARG A 69 1.74 -0.42 8.08
CA ARG A 69 2.27 -0.09 6.75
C ARG A 69 1.70 1.24 6.29
N GLU A 70 2.32 1.82 5.28
CA GLU A 70 1.71 2.92 4.55
C GLU A 70 0.85 2.34 3.43
N PHE A 71 -0.25 3.01 3.12
CA PHE A 71 -1.16 2.59 2.06
C PHE A 71 -1.43 3.77 1.14
N LEU A 72 -1.10 3.62 -0.14
CA LEU A 72 -1.32 4.63 -1.19
C LEU A 72 -2.38 4.12 -2.16
N TYR A 73 -3.44 4.91 -2.39
CA TYR A 73 -4.49 4.52 -3.33
C TYR A 73 -3.99 4.57 -4.78
N ALA A 74 -4.45 3.64 -5.61
CA ALA A 74 -3.94 3.45 -6.97
C ALA A 74 -4.11 4.70 -7.87
N ASP A 75 -5.24 5.43 -7.74
CA ASP A 75 -5.45 6.66 -8.51
C ASP A 75 -4.42 7.74 -8.14
N ASP A 76 -4.14 7.89 -6.84
CA ASP A 76 -3.10 8.80 -6.35
C ASP A 76 -1.71 8.39 -6.85
N CYS A 77 -1.44 7.08 -6.89
CA CYS A 77 -0.19 6.54 -7.43
C CYS A 77 -0.05 6.90 -8.91
N SER A 78 -1.10 6.71 -9.71
CA SER A 78 -1.12 7.00 -11.14
C SER A 78 -0.91 8.49 -11.42
N GLU A 79 -1.59 9.36 -10.67
CA GLU A 79 -1.39 10.81 -10.76
C GLU A 79 0.06 11.21 -10.43
N ALA A 80 0.63 10.65 -9.35
CA ALA A 80 2.00 10.90 -8.95
C ALA A 80 3.01 10.51 -10.04
N LEU A 81 2.80 9.36 -10.70
CA LEU A 81 3.63 8.92 -11.83
C LEU A 81 3.52 9.90 -13.01
N GLY A 82 2.32 10.40 -13.33
CA GLY A 82 2.12 11.42 -14.36
C GLY A 82 2.91 12.69 -14.07
N ILE A 83 2.93 13.15 -12.82
CA ILE A 83 3.73 14.32 -12.42
C ILE A 83 5.24 14.05 -12.57
N ILE A 84 5.70 12.85 -12.22
CA ILE A 84 7.11 12.45 -12.37
C ILE A 84 7.50 12.47 -13.85
N MET A 85 6.67 11.92 -14.71
CA MET A 85 6.90 11.90 -16.18
C MET A 85 6.97 13.32 -16.74
N ASN A 86 6.02 14.18 -16.38
CA ASN A 86 5.97 15.56 -16.86
C ASN A 86 7.16 16.42 -16.36
N LYS A 87 7.74 16.06 -15.21
CA LYS A 87 8.89 16.74 -14.61
C LYS A 87 10.17 15.89 -14.63
N PHE A 88 10.26 14.93 -15.55
CA PHE A 88 11.34 13.94 -15.59
C PHE A 88 12.74 14.57 -15.51
N ASN A 89 13.04 15.51 -16.40
CA ASN A 89 14.36 16.16 -16.44
C ASN A 89 14.71 16.91 -15.12
N PHE A 90 13.72 17.46 -14.46
CA PHE A 90 13.90 18.09 -13.16
C PHE A 90 14.31 17.05 -12.10
N PHE A 91 13.62 15.91 -12.02
CA PHE A 91 13.91 14.89 -11.02
C PHE A 91 15.24 14.18 -11.30
N VAL A 92 15.59 13.90 -12.55
CA VAL A 92 16.92 13.36 -12.92
C VAL A 92 18.05 14.22 -12.37
N LYS A 93 17.93 15.55 -12.48
CA LYS A 93 18.95 16.50 -12.00
C LYS A 93 18.94 16.70 -10.49
N LYS A 94 17.77 16.70 -9.85
CA LYS A 94 17.61 17.02 -8.43
C LYS A 94 17.65 15.80 -7.52
N ARG A 95 16.93 14.75 -7.85
CA ARG A 95 16.86 13.52 -7.08
C ARG A 95 16.27 12.38 -7.88
N ARG A 96 17.06 11.37 -8.18
CA ARG A 96 16.64 10.24 -8.99
C ARG A 96 15.83 9.19 -8.20
N GLU A 97 15.96 9.16 -6.88
CA GLU A 97 15.20 8.28 -5.99
C GLU A 97 13.95 8.99 -5.47
N LEU A 98 12.78 8.52 -5.86
CA LEU A 98 11.51 9.07 -5.43
C LEU A 98 10.69 8.00 -4.71
N HIS A 99 10.08 8.37 -3.58
CA HIS A 99 9.15 7.49 -2.85
C HIS A 99 7.73 8.01 -3.03
N LEU A 100 6.84 7.15 -3.54
CA LEU A 100 5.41 7.39 -3.56
C LEU A 100 4.81 6.87 -2.25
N THR A 101 4.54 7.78 -1.35
CA THR A 101 4.16 7.51 0.04
C THR A 101 3.08 8.48 0.50
N THR A 102 2.27 8.08 1.45
CA THR A 102 1.35 8.98 2.17
C THR A 102 2.01 9.66 3.36
N GLY A 103 3.17 9.16 3.80
CA GLY A 103 3.84 9.58 5.03
C GLY A 103 3.10 9.17 6.30
N LYS A 104 2.03 8.33 6.19
CA LYS A 104 1.20 7.88 7.32
C LYS A 104 1.16 6.36 7.38
N ARG A 105 1.49 5.81 8.53
CA ARG A 105 1.41 4.36 8.78
C ARG A 105 0.04 4.01 9.37
N THR A 106 -0.55 2.92 8.89
CA THR A 106 -1.82 2.37 9.36
C THR A 106 -1.63 0.92 9.76
N LYS A 107 -2.12 0.54 10.94
CA LYS A 107 -2.09 -0.86 11.40
C LYS A 107 -3.02 -1.72 10.56
N ILE A 108 -2.63 -2.98 10.30
CA ILE A 108 -3.46 -3.91 9.51
C ILE A 108 -4.81 -4.15 10.18
N ILE A 109 -4.87 -4.26 11.51
CA ILE A 109 -6.14 -4.37 12.24
C ILE A 109 -7.04 -3.14 12.03
N SER A 110 -6.47 -1.95 11.82
CA SER A 110 -7.25 -0.73 11.55
C SER A 110 -7.91 -0.79 10.17
N ILE A 111 -7.28 -1.42 9.17
CA ILE A 111 -7.90 -1.67 7.86
C ILE A 111 -9.18 -2.51 8.03
N ALA A 112 -9.10 -3.62 8.78
CA ALA A 112 -10.27 -4.47 9.05
C ALA A 112 -11.39 -3.71 9.77
N LYS A 113 -11.03 -2.85 10.76
CA LYS A 113 -12.01 -2.01 11.48
C LYS A 113 -12.67 -0.96 10.59
N ILE A 114 -11.92 -0.35 9.66
CA ILE A 114 -12.47 0.61 8.69
C ILE A 114 -13.49 -0.10 7.79
N ILE A 115 -13.15 -1.27 7.24
CA ILE A 115 -14.06 -2.08 6.42
C ILE A 115 -15.31 -2.44 7.22
N GLN A 116 -15.16 -2.89 8.47
CA GLN A 116 -16.29 -3.22 9.35
C GLN A 116 -17.21 -2.01 9.57
N LYS A 117 -16.63 -0.84 9.83
CA LYS A 117 -17.38 0.41 10.04
C LYS A 117 -18.18 0.79 8.78
N ILE A 118 -17.56 0.78 7.61
CA ILE A 118 -18.23 1.12 6.34
C ILE A 118 -19.37 0.13 6.06
N LEU A 119 -19.12 -1.18 6.22
CA LEU A 119 -20.17 -2.18 5.98
C LEU A 119 -21.31 -2.11 6.99
N LEU A 120 -21.02 -1.69 8.24
CA LEU A 120 -22.06 -1.48 9.24
C LEU A 120 -23.02 -0.35 8.85
N THR A 121 -22.54 0.75 8.25
CA THR A 121 -23.42 1.82 7.72
C THR A 121 -24.29 1.35 6.56
N ARG A 122 -23.95 0.21 5.94
CA ARG A 122 -24.71 -0.46 4.88
C ARG A 122 -25.55 -1.64 5.40
N ASN A 123 -25.86 -1.66 6.70
CA ASN A 123 -26.60 -2.73 7.38
C ASN A 123 -25.95 -4.12 7.29
N MET A 124 -24.64 -4.17 7.04
CA MET A 124 -23.89 -5.42 6.93
C MET A 124 -22.97 -5.60 8.12
N LYS A 125 -23.36 -6.47 9.08
CA LYS A 125 -22.54 -6.84 10.22
C LYS A 125 -21.50 -7.89 9.82
N ILE A 126 -20.23 -7.64 10.15
CA ILE A 126 -19.13 -8.59 9.92
C ILE A 126 -18.34 -8.81 11.21
N LYS A 127 -17.66 -9.96 11.31
CA LYS A 127 -16.77 -10.31 12.43
C LYS A 127 -15.32 -10.15 12.01
N ILE A 128 -14.47 -9.58 12.89
CA ILE A 128 -13.01 -9.56 12.72
C ILE A 128 -12.43 -10.62 13.63
N ARG A 129 -11.57 -11.49 13.08
CA ARG A 129 -10.88 -12.57 13.79
C ARG A 129 -9.37 -12.45 13.57
N PRO A 130 -8.65 -11.68 14.41
CA PRO A 130 -7.19 -11.65 14.38
C PRO A 130 -6.63 -12.99 14.83
N ALA A 131 -5.47 -13.38 14.30
CA ALA A 131 -4.68 -14.49 14.83
C ALA A 131 -3.87 -14.02 16.06
N LYS A 132 -3.25 -14.97 16.77
CA LYS A 132 -2.37 -14.66 17.90
C LYS A 132 -0.95 -14.28 17.48
N GLU A 133 -0.54 -14.80 16.32
CA GLU A 133 0.78 -14.60 15.74
C GLU A 133 1.01 -13.11 15.42
N LYS A 134 2.25 -12.65 15.62
CA LYS A 134 2.70 -11.31 15.24
C LYS A 134 3.59 -11.44 14.00
N ASP A 135 3.54 -10.46 13.12
CA ASP A 135 4.51 -10.33 12.03
C ASP A 135 5.75 -9.59 12.56
N ASP A 136 6.65 -10.31 13.21
CA ASP A 136 7.84 -9.74 13.84
C ASP A 136 8.85 -9.23 12.80
N LEU A 137 8.87 -9.81 11.60
CA LEU A 137 9.75 -9.37 10.52
C LEU A 137 9.41 -7.95 10.06
N GLN A 138 8.13 -7.60 10.03
CA GLN A 138 7.68 -6.29 9.55
C GLN A 138 7.55 -5.24 10.65
N ASN A 139 7.37 -5.65 11.90
CA ASN A 139 7.38 -4.73 13.04
C ASN A 139 8.78 -4.12 13.29
N ASN A 140 9.84 -4.86 12.97
CA ASN A 140 11.24 -4.45 13.16
C ASN A 140 11.82 -3.65 11.99
N MET A 141 11.06 -3.39 10.93
CA MET A 141 11.54 -2.60 9.80
C MET A 141 11.51 -1.10 10.10
N ASN A 142 12.66 -0.54 10.40
CA ASN A 142 12.87 0.92 10.50
C ASN A 142 12.90 1.61 9.12
N ASN A 143 12.24 1.05 8.12
CA ASN A 143 12.16 1.67 6.81
C ASN A 143 11.24 2.89 6.86
N VAL A 144 11.84 4.07 6.70
CA VAL A 144 11.12 5.34 6.62
C VAL A 144 11.18 5.83 5.18
N PRO A 145 10.03 6.18 4.57
CA PRO A 145 10.05 6.71 3.21
C PRO A 145 10.71 8.08 3.16
N ASN A 146 11.40 8.32 2.07
CA ASN A 146 11.85 9.64 1.73
C ASN A 146 10.65 10.53 1.34
N LYS A 147 10.47 11.62 2.05
CA LYS A 147 9.34 12.54 1.85
C LYS A 147 9.62 13.65 0.83
N PHE A 148 10.72 13.60 0.07
CA PHE A 148 11.08 14.63 -0.87
C PHE A 148 9.98 14.90 -1.90
N PHE A 149 9.37 13.85 -2.45
CA PHE A 149 8.34 13.98 -3.48
C PHE A 149 7.05 14.62 -2.96
N LEU A 150 6.73 14.50 -1.66
CA LEU A 150 5.56 15.15 -1.04
C LEU A 150 5.62 16.69 -1.07
N LYS A 151 6.76 17.28 -1.44
CA LYS A 151 6.88 18.75 -1.72
C LYS A 151 6.23 19.15 -3.04
N PHE A 152 6.05 18.21 -3.98
CA PHE A 152 5.55 18.47 -5.33
C PHE A 152 4.17 17.89 -5.56
N TRP A 153 3.75 16.95 -4.70
CA TRP A 153 2.49 16.24 -4.80
C TRP A 153 2.06 15.74 -3.42
N LYS A 154 0.74 15.62 -3.21
CA LYS A 154 0.15 15.06 -1.99
C LYS A 154 -0.99 14.12 -2.35
N PRO A 155 -1.12 12.94 -1.68
CA PRO A 155 -2.25 12.05 -1.87
C PRO A 155 -3.56 12.78 -1.57
N ARG A 156 -4.58 12.56 -2.39
CA ARG A 156 -5.94 13.12 -2.23
C ARG A 156 -6.84 12.20 -1.41
N TYR A 157 -6.66 10.89 -1.58
CA TYR A 157 -7.52 9.91 -0.92
C TYR A 157 -7.03 9.59 0.49
N LYS A 158 -7.95 9.73 1.45
CA LYS A 158 -7.81 9.08 2.75
C LYS A 158 -8.04 7.59 2.58
N ILE A 159 -7.50 6.77 3.51
CA ILE A 159 -7.60 5.31 3.41
C ILE A 159 -9.06 4.82 3.44
N GLU A 160 -9.91 5.50 4.20
CA GLU A 160 -11.35 5.20 4.28
C GLU A 160 -12.03 5.35 2.91
N GLN A 161 -11.72 6.43 2.20
CA GLN A 161 -12.29 6.71 0.87
C GLN A 161 -11.84 5.68 -0.18
N GLY A 162 -10.55 5.29 -0.17
CA GLY A 162 -10.06 4.27 -1.07
C GLY A 162 -10.67 2.89 -0.79
N ILE A 163 -10.84 2.53 0.49
CA ILE A 163 -11.50 1.29 0.90
C ILE A 163 -12.98 1.30 0.48
N GLU A 164 -13.68 2.42 0.65
CA GLU A 164 -15.07 2.57 0.24
C GLU A 164 -15.25 2.34 -1.25
N LYS A 165 -14.40 2.93 -2.10
CA LYS A 165 -14.41 2.68 -3.56
C LYS A 165 -14.20 1.20 -3.91
N ILE A 166 -13.33 0.50 -3.19
CA ILE A 166 -13.11 -0.94 -3.39
C ILE A 166 -14.35 -1.75 -3.00
N ILE A 167 -14.97 -1.40 -1.87
CA ILE A 167 -16.22 -2.04 -1.44
C ILE A 167 -17.32 -1.80 -2.48
N ASP A 168 -17.51 -0.57 -2.95
CA ASP A 168 -18.51 -0.23 -3.98
C ASP A 168 -18.32 -1.05 -5.24
N TYR A 169 -17.07 -1.17 -5.70
CA TYR A 169 -16.75 -1.96 -6.88
C TYR A 169 -17.14 -3.43 -6.72
N TYR A 170 -16.71 -4.08 -5.61
CA TYR A 170 -16.95 -5.51 -5.42
C TYR A 170 -18.36 -5.86 -4.90
N GLN A 171 -19.15 -4.90 -4.47
CA GLN A 171 -20.57 -5.11 -4.18
C GLN A 171 -21.44 -5.12 -5.43
N ASN A 172 -20.97 -4.50 -6.52
CA ASN A 172 -21.71 -4.34 -7.77
C ASN A 172 -21.31 -5.36 -8.87
N ILE A 173 -20.44 -6.32 -8.52
CA ILE A 173 -20.07 -7.47 -9.37
C ILE A 173 -20.65 -8.75 -8.76
#